data_b97de1418d654b9fa24ad02c053bb344
#
_entry.id   b97de1418d654b9fa24ad02c053bb344
#
_cell.length_a   1.000
_cell.length_b   1.000
_cell.length_c   1.000
_cell.angle_alpha   90.00
_cell.angle_beta   90.00
_cell.angle_gamma   90.00
#
_symmetry.space_group_name_H-M   'P 1'
#
loop_
_entity.id
_entity.type
_entity.pdbx_description
1 polymer ?
#
loop_
_entity_poly.entity_id
_entity_poly.type
_entity_poly.pdbx_seq_one_letter_code
_entity_poly.pdbx_strand_id
1 'polypeptide(L)'
;MVVKQIKKFILFIFASIITLILSQNSTTSKNSKYEKYMVTIYRDTWGVPHIFGEKDRDTAYGLGFAHAEDDFETIQNILLASRGKLAKFFGSKAAPNDYMVKLLDIWDIVNSNYSTLPSDIVEICEGYADGINHYIDLNPKKAVKGIHPITGKDIIAGFIHRMPLMFGLDKTLGKLASNKKINNQASTVSALNSFDQKVLGSNVVAVSPSRSEDNYTRLLINSHQPWTGPVAWYEAHLNSNEGWNMVGGLFPGSPVIFVGHNEHIGWSHTVNSPDLIDVYELEINPENTNQYFIDGKKEELEISEADIEVKLWGPFKWTFKREIIRSKFGPVIKNDQGYFAIRYAGFDEFRQLEQWFRMNKSKTLDEFESAMKIMAIPMFNTVYADKKGNTFYIYNALFPKRRDGYEWSGVIPGNTSETLWDSYLGYDDLPRIYN
;
A
#
# COMPACT_ATOMS: atom_id res chain seq x y z
N MET A 1 4.69 50.23 -48.59
CA MET A 1 4.37 48.77 -48.44
C MET A 1 5.51 48.01 -47.74
N VAL A 2 6.76 48.25 -48.10
CA VAL A 2 7.95 47.54 -47.55
C VAL A 2 8.17 47.77 -46.05
N VAL A 3 8.01 49.00 -45.52
CA VAL A 3 8.21 49.31 -44.10
C VAL A 3 7.20 48.59 -43.18
N LYS A 4 5.99 48.33 -43.63
CA LYS A 4 4.97 47.59 -42.86
C LYS A 4 5.28 46.09 -42.80
N GLN A 5 5.93 45.53 -43.78
CA GLN A 5 6.37 44.11 -43.77
C GLN A 5 7.59 43.91 -42.88
N ILE A 6 8.54 44.84 -42.88
CA ILE A 6 9.72 44.78 -42.00
C ILE A 6 9.32 44.88 -40.51
N LYS A 7 8.36 45.74 -40.15
CA LYS A 7 7.82 45.79 -38.76
C LYS A 7 7.14 44.50 -38.34
N LYS A 8 6.38 43.82 -39.18
CA LYS A 8 5.77 42.55 -38.89
C LYS A 8 6.81 41.44 -38.71
N PHE A 9 7.87 41.41 -39.53
CA PHE A 9 8.95 40.44 -39.44
C PHE A 9 9.77 40.61 -38.15
N ILE A 10 10.08 41.85 -37.74
CA ILE A 10 10.76 42.14 -36.46
C ILE A 10 9.88 41.73 -35.28
N LEU A 11 8.58 42.01 -35.32
CA LEU A 11 7.64 41.58 -34.24
C LEU A 11 7.57 40.07 -34.11
N PHE A 12 7.61 39.33 -35.23
CA PHE A 12 7.60 37.87 -35.25
C PHE A 12 8.88 37.27 -34.68
N ILE A 13 10.04 37.85 -34.99
CA ILE A 13 11.34 37.45 -34.41
C ILE A 13 11.37 37.73 -32.91
N PHE A 14 10.90 38.89 -32.46
CA PHE A 14 10.82 39.22 -31.03
C PHE A 14 9.87 38.27 -30.27
N ALA A 15 8.71 37.95 -30.82
CA ALA A 15 7.78 37.00 -30.23
C ALA A 15 8.38 35.59 -30.16
N SER A 16 9.11 35.16 -31.19
CA SER A 16 9.79 33.85 -31.21
C SER A 16 10.93 33.77 -30.19
N ILE A 17 11.70 34.84 -30.01
CA ILE A 17 12.78 34.92 -29.02
C ILE A 17 12.21 34.93 -27.58
N ILE A 18 11.14 35.66 -27.34
CA ILE A 18 10.46 35.68 -26.03
C ILE A 18 9.90 34.29 -25.71
N THR A 19 9.31 33.60 -26.70
CA THR A 19 8.80 32.23 -26.52
C THR A 19 9.93 31.25 -26.23
N LEU A 20 11.09 31.38 -26.87
CA LEU A 20 12.28 30.58 -26.64
C LEU A 20 12.87 30.79 -25.22
N ILE A 21 12.97 32.07 -24.80
CA ILE A 21 13.45 32.46 -23.45
C ILE A 21 12.47 31.97 -22.37
N LEU A 22 11.16 32.07 -22.60
CA LEU A 22 10.15 31.56 -21.67
C LEU A 22 10.16 30.04 -21.61
N SER A 23 10.43 29.32 -22.71
CA SER A 23 10.56 27.87 -22.73
C SER A 23 11.84 27.41 -22.02
N GLN A 24 12.96 28.11 -22.17
CA GLN A 24 14.21 27.82 -21.45
C GLN A 24 14.08 28.12 -19.95
N ASN A 25 13.44 29.23 -19.57
CA ASN A 25 13.20 29.56 -18.16
C ASN A 25 12.20 28.57 -17.50
N SER A 26 11.22 28.03 -18.24
CA SER A 26 10.30 27.03 -17.72
C SER A 26 10.97 25.67 -17.52
N THR A 27 11.93 25.32 -18.36
CA THR A 27 12.70 24.05 -18.24
C THR A 27 13.73 24.14 -17.10
N THR A 28 14.42 25.27 -16.94
CA THR A 28 15.36 25.49 -15.83
C THR A 28 14.64 25.56 -14.48
N SER A 29 13.48 26.20 -14.41
CA SER A 29 12.69 26.25 -13.16
C SER A 29 12.13 24.88 -12.75
N LYS A 30 11.80 24.00 -13.71
CA LYS A 30 11.31 22.64 -13.40
C LYS A 30 12.41 21.72 -12.89
N ASN A 31 13.63 21.83 -13.37
CA ASN A 31 14.75 20.99 -12.89
C ASN A 31 15.27 21.47 -11.53
N SER A 32 15.25 22.76 -11.22
CA SER A 32 15.71 23.29 -9.93
C SER A 32 14.97 22.71 -8.71
N LYS A 33 13.73 22.27 -8.88
CA LYS A 33 12.93 21.63 -7.82
C LYS A 33 13.57 20.34 -7.28
N TYR A 34 14.29 19.61 -8.11
CA TYR A 34 14.86 18.30 -7.79
C TYR A 34 16.36 18.34 -7.46
N GLU A 35 17.01 19.49 -7.66
CA GLU A 35 18.45 19.72 -7.34
C GLU A 35 18.77 19.58 -5.84
N LYS A 36 17.75 19.56 -4.98
CA LYS A 36 17.89 19.32 -3.54
C LYS A 36 18.25 17.87 -3.19
N TYR A 37 18.12 16.93 -4.13
CA TYR A 37 18.40 15.52 -3.93
C TYR A 37 19.80 15.17 -4.44
N MET A 38 20.63 14.65 -3.54
CA MET A 38 22.00 14.22 -3.83
C MET A 38 22.01 12.68 -3.94
N VAL A 39 21.84 12.18 -5.16
CA VAL A 39 21.71 10.75 -5.42
C VAL A 39 22.41 10.34 -6.70
N THR A 40 23.03 9.18 -6.71
CA THR A 40 23.58 8.51 -7.89
C THR A 40 22.90 7.15 -8.08
N ILE A 41 22.47 6.85 -9.30
CA ILE A 41 21.87 5.59 -9.68
C ILE A 41 22.81 4.87 -10.64
N TYR A 42 23.27 3.69 -10.26
CA TYR A 42 23.98 2.77 -11.12
C TYR A 42 23.10 1.60 -11.48
N ARG A 43 23.17 1.13 -12.70
CA ARG A 43 22.50 -0.11 -13.09
C ARG A 43 23.56 -1.16 -13.39
N ASP A 44 23.37 -2.35 -12.82
CA ASP A 44 24.25 -3.48 -13.11
C ASP A 44 23.97 -4.08 -14.51
N THR A 45 24.65 -5.16 -14.86
CA THR A 45 24.48 -5.83 -16.16
C THR A 45 23.10 -6.47 -16.36
N TRP A 46 22.32 -6.62 -15.29
CA TRP A 46 20.95 -7.14 -15.30
C TRP A 46 19.89 -6.02 -15.27
N GLY A 47 20.35 -4.78 -15.15
CA GLY A 47 19.48 -3.61 -15.07
C GLY A 47 18.99 -3.28 -13.64
N VAL A 48 19.43 -4.04 -12.62
CA VAL A 48 19.06 -3.76 -11.22
C VAL A 48 19.64 -2.41 -10.80
N PRO A 49 18.84 -1.49 -10.25
CA PRO A 49 19.32 -0.20 -9.80
C PRO A 49 20.03 -0.31 -8.44
N HIS A 50 21.23 0.23 -8.38
CA HIS A 50 21.97 0.50 -7.16
C HIS A 50 21.93 2.00 -6.89
N ILE A 51 21.29 2.39 -5.81
CA ILE A 51 20.92 3.78 -5.51
C ILE A 51 21.70 4.27 -4.30
N PHE A 52 22.53 5.29 -4.48
CA PHE A 52 23.40 5.86 -3.47
C PHE A 52 22.99 7.30 -3.20
N GLY A 53 22.37 7.56 -2.05
CA GLY A 53 21.95 8.90 -1.61
C GLY A 53 22.80 9.42 -0.45
N GLU A 54 22.92 10.74 -0.33
CA GLU A 54 23.51 11.36 0.86
C GLU A 54 22.62 11.14 2.09
N LYS A 55 21.28 11.21 1.89
CA LYS A 55 20.27 10.99 2.90
C LYS A 55 19.32 9.87 2.51
N ASP A 56 18.58 9.33 3.47
CA ASP A 56 17.55 8.34 3.22
C ASP A 56 16.50 8.83 2.20
N ARG A 57 16.09 10.10 2.31
CA ARG A 57 15.16 10.73 1.36
C ARG A 57 15.72 10.82 -0.07
N ASP A 58 17.03 11.00 -0.20
CA ASP A 58 17.69 11.10 -1.51
C ASP A 58 17.72 9.71 -2.17
N THR A 59 17.96 8.68 -1.38
CA THR A 59 17.87 7.27 -1.81
C THR A 59 16.44 6.94 -2.22
N ALA A 60 15.43 7.33 -1.44
CA ALA A 60 14.02 7.13 -1.78
C ALA A 60 13.63 7.86 -3.07
N TYR A 61 14.13 9.09 -3.29
CA TYR A 61 13.93 9.82 -4.55
C TYR A 61 14.54 9.07 -5.74
N GLY A 62 15.78 8.60 -5.60
CA GLY A 62 16.44 7.81 -6.66
C GLY A 62 15.68 6.54 -6.99
N LEU A 63 15.14 5.85 -5.97
CA LEU A 63 14.30 4.67 -6.16
C LEU A 63 13.00 5.01 -6.91
N GLY A 64 12.31 6.09 -6.51
CA GLY A 64 11.08 6.52 -7.17
C GLY A 64 11.30 6.84 -8.65
N PHE A 65 12.42 7.48 -8.98
CA PHE A 65 12.81 7.78 -10.35
C PHE A 65 13.12 6.51 -11.15
N ALA A 66 14.01 5.65 -10.64
CA ALA A 66 14.43 4.41 -11.32
C ALA A 66 13.24 3.45 -11.53
N HIS A 67 12.39 3.32 -10.51
CA HIS A 67 11.21 2.46 -10.60
C HIS A 67 10.20 2.99 -11.63
N ALA A 68 10.03 4.32 -11.72
CA ALA A 68 9.19 4.93 -12.75
C ALA A 68 9.78 4.81 -14.16
N GLU A 69 11.13 4.77 -14.31
CA GLU A 69 11.75 4.45 -15.60
C GLU A 69 11.37 3.06 -16.08
N ASP A 70 11.36 2.08 -15.18
CA ASP A 70 11.20 0.67 -15.50
C ASP A 70 9.73 0.25 -15.62
N ASP A 71 8.84 0.73 -14.72
CA ASP A 71 7.42 0.30 -14.68
C ASP A 71 6.47 1.40 -14.21
N PHE A 72 6.48 2.53 -14.90
CA PHE A 72 5.57 3.65 -14.58
C PHE A 72 4.10 3.29 -14.70
N GLU A 73 3.74 2.42 -15.64
CA GLU A 73 2.33 2.04 -15.87
C GLU A 73 1.75 1.33 -14.64
N THR A 74 2.47 0.38 -14.06
CA THR A 74 2.02 -0.30 -12.84
C THR A 74 1.94 0.66 -11.66
N ILE A 75 2.96 1.52 -11.47
CA ILE A 75 2.96 2.53 -10.41
C ILE A 75 1.75 3.46 -10.56
N GLN A 76 1.50 3.96 -11.76
CA GLN A 76 0.36 4.83 -12.06
C GLN A 76 -0.97 4.15 -11.74
N ASN A 77 -1.13 2.88 -12.10
CA ASN A 77 -2.36 2.13 -11.84
C ASN A 77 -2.58 1.92 -10.33
N ILE A 78 -1.52 1.67 -9.56
CA ILE A 78 -1.58 1.57 -8.09
C ILE A 78 -2.01 2.91 -7.47
N LEU A 79 -1.44 4.03 -7.94
CA LEU A 79 -1.81 5.37 -7.48
C LEU A 79 -3.27 5.71 -7.82
N LEU A 80 -3.75 5.33 -9.00
CA LEU A 80 -5.15 5.49 -9.36
C LEU A 80 -6.07 4.62 -8.50
N ALA A 81 -5.64 3.40 -8.17
CA ALA A 81 -6.38 2.49 -7.31
C ALA A 81 -6.54 3.06 -5.90
N SER A 82 -5.44 3.46 -5.26
CA SER A 82 -5.46 4.02 -3.90
C SER A 82 -6.15 5.39 -3.81
N ARG A 83 -6.20 6.14 -4.92
CA ARG A 83 -6.98 7.39 -5.04
C ARG A 83 -8.48 7.14 -5.26
N GLY A 84 -8.92 5.90 -5.49
CA GLY A 84 -10.31 5.59 -5.87
C GLY A 84 -10.69 6.22 -7.22
N LYS A 85 -9.80 6.15 -8.20
CA LYS A 85 -9.94 6.76 -9.54
C LYS A 85 -9.72 5.78 -10.70
N LEU A 86 -9.70 4.49 -10.44
CA LEU A 86 -9.52 3.50 -11.50
C LEU A 86 -10.67 3.50 -12.50
N ALA A 87 -11.91 3.57 -12.02
CA ALA A 87 -13.09 3.54 -12.89
C ALA A 87 -13.16 4.70 -13.88
N LYS A 88 -12.58 5.84 -13.50
CA LYS A 88 -12.42 7.01 -14.36
C LYS A 88 -11.63 6.74 -15.63
N PHE A 89 -10.74 5.76 -15.63
CA PHE A 89 -9.85 5.40 -16.75
C PHE A 89 -10.19 4.05 -17.35
N PHE A 90 -10.57 3.06 -16.53
CA PHE A 90 -10.77 1.67 -16.93
C PHE A 90 -12.25 1.23 -17.00
N GLY A 91 -13.19 2.11 -16.65
CA GLY A 91 -14.62 1.86 -16.77
C GLY A 91 -15.22 1.10 -15.58
N SER A 92 -16.45 0.61 -15.77
CA SER A 92 -17.29 0.07 -14.71
C SER A 92 -16.71 -1.13 -13.94
N LYS A 93 -15.87 -1.94 -14.58
CA LYS A 93 -15.21 -3.09 -13.92
C LYS A 93 -14.29 -2.66 -12.77
N ALA A 94 -13.78 -1.43 -12.81
CA ALA A 94 -12.91 -0.88 -11.76
C ALA A 94 -13.69 -0.10 -10.66
N ALA A 95 -14.99 0.13 -10.85
CA ALA A 95 -15.82 0.87 -9.90
C ALA A 95 -15.88 0.24 -8.49
N PRO A 96 -15.86 -1.10 -8.31
CA PRO A 96 -15.78 -1.69 -6.98
C PRO A 96 -14.55 -1.28 -6.16
N ASN A 97 -13.38 -1.12 -6.82
CA ASN A 97 -12.18 -0.59 -6.16
C ASN A 97 -12.41 0.84 -5.67
N ASP A 98 -12.94 1.71 -6.53
CA ASP A 98 -13.14 3.11 -6.19
C ASP A 98 -14.18 3.29 -5.08
N TYR A 99 -15.21 2.44 -5.06
CA TYR A 99 -16.18 2.35 -3.97
C TYR A 99 -15.51 1.87 -2.67
N MET A 100 -14.69 0.82 -2.72
CA MET A 100 -13.97 0.29 -1.56
C MET A 100 -13.08 1.36 -0.92
N VAL A 101 -12.34 2.16 -1.71
CA VAL A 101 -11.51 3.26 -1.19
C VAL A 101 -12.32 4.25 -0.37
N LYS A 102 -13.56 4.54 -0.80
CA LYS A 102 -14.49 5.44 -0.10
C LYS A 102 -15.11 4.78 1.14
N LEU A 103 -15.51 3.52 1.00
CA LEU A 103 -16.10 2.73 2.08
C LEU A 103 -15.15 2.56 3.26
N LEU A 104 -13.85 2.34 2.98
CA LEU A 104 -12.80 2.12 3.98
C LEU A 104 -12.13 3.41 4.47
N ASP A 105 -12.60 4.59 4.08
CA ASP A 105 -12.06 5.90 4.51
C ASP A 105 -10.56 6.09 4.30
N ILE A 106 -9.97 5.47 3.29
CA ILE A 106 -8.51 5.45 3.10
C ILE A 106 -7.92 6.87 3.15
N TRP A 107 -8.55 7.83 2.47
CA TRP A 107 -8.04 9.21 2.42
C TRP A 107 -8.32 10.01 3.69
N ASP A 108 -9.37 9.69 4.43
CA ASP A 108 -9.65 10.32 5.72
C ASP A 108 -8.64 9.85 6.77
N ILE A 109 -8.28 8.54 6.77
CA ILE A 109 -7.20 7.99 7.59
C ILE A 109 -5.88 8.69 7.27
N VAL A 110 -5.50 8.77 5.99
CA VAL A 110 -4.26 9.43 5.56
C VAL A 110 -4.24 10.89 5.96
N ASN A 111 -5.30 11.64 5.67
CA ASN A 111 -5.33 13.08 5.93
C ASN A 111 -5.26 13.43 7.42
N SER A 112 -5.88 12.60 8.25
CA SER A 112 -5.88 12.80 9.70
C SER A 112 -4.57 12.41 10.35
N ASN A 113 -3.83 11.44 9.77
CA ASN A 113 -2.69 10.83 10.46
C ASN A 113 -1.33 11.11 9.82
N TYR A 114 -1.25 11.54 8.56
CA TYR A 114 0.02 11.72 7.85
C TYR A 114 1.02 12.63 8.60
N SER A 115 0.54 13.69 9.25
CA SER A 115 1.38 14.62 10.02
C SER A 115 1.88 14.06 11.36
N THR A 116 1.36 12.92 11.81
CA THR A 116 1.80 12.24 13.03
C THR A 116 2.92 11.24 12.80
N LEU A 117 3.20 10.91 11.51
CA LEU A 117 4.32 10.06 11.15
C LEU A 117 5.66 10.71 11.55
N PRO A 118 6.67 9.91 11.93
CA PRO A 118 8.03 10.40 12.12
C PRO A 118 8.55 11.16 10.90
N SER A 119 9.31 12.21 11.11
CA SER A 119 9.78 13.10 10.03
C SER A 119 10.59 12.38 8.96
N ASP A 120 11.41 11.41 9.34
CA ASP A 120 12.18 10.59 8.41
C ASP A 120 11.29 9.74 7.48
N ILE A 121 10.17 9.24 8.00
CA ILE A 121 9.17 8.50 7.19
C ILE A 121 8.48 9.43 6.21
N VAL A 122 8.09 10.63 6.64
CA VAL A 122 7.52 11.66 5.75
C VAL A 122 8.52 12.02 4.66
N GLU A 123 9.79 12.25 5.00
CA GLU A 123 10.85 12.58 4.04
C GLU A 123 11.08 11.49 2.99
N ILE A 124 11.02 10.22 3.38
CA ILE A 124 11.10 9.07 2.46
C ILE A 124 9.90 9.04 1.51
N CYS A 125 8.68 9.22 2.03
CA CYS A 125 7.48 9.24 1.22
C CYS A 125 7.53 10.38 0.18
N GLU A 126 7.90 11.59 0.61
CA GLU A 126 8.00 12.75 -0.29
C GLU A 126 9.16 12.60 -1.28
N GLY A 127 10.30 12.05 -0.84
CA GLY A 127 11.43 11.75 -1.74
C GLY A 127 11.03 10.80 -2.86
N TYR A 128 10.42 9.68 -2.53
CA TYR A 128 9.95 8.70 -3.51
C TYR A 128 8.90 9.30 -4.47
N ALA A 129 7.94 10.06 -3.93
CA ALA A 129 6.94 10.75 -4.73
C ALA A 129 7.58 11.78 -5.68
N ASP A 130 8.56 12.55 -5.22
CA ASP A 130 9.29 13.52 -6.04
C ASP A 130 10.12 12.82 -7.14
N GLY A 131 10.69 11.64 -6.89
CA GLY A 131 11.35 10.83 -7.92
C GLY A 131 10.41 10.45 -9.05
N ILE A 132 9.21 9.97 -8.73
CA ILE A 132 8.17 9.66 -9.72
C ILE A 132 7.71 10.93 -10.45
N ASN A 133 7.50 12.03 -9.72
CA ASN A 133 7.12 13.33 -10.31
C ASN A 133 8.17 13.83 -11.30
N HIS A 134 9.45 13.66 -11.00
CA HIS A 134 10.53 14.03 -11.91
C HIS A 134 10.47 13.21 -13.20
N TYR A 135 10.25 11.90 -13.09
CA TYR A 135 10.05 11.06 -14.28
C TYR A 135 8.86 11.54 -15.12
N ILE A 136 7.74 11.89 -14.48
CA ILE A 136 6.56 12.45 -15.18
C ILE A 136 6.88 13.76 -15.88
N ASP A 137 7.61 14.66 -15.21
CA ASP A 137 7.99 15.96 -15.79
C ASP A 137 8.86 15.79 -17.06
N LEU A 138 9.71 14.75 -17.10
CA LEU A 138 10.49 14.39 -18.28
C LEU A 138 9.66 13.63 -19.33
N ASN A 139 8.60 12.92 -18.92
CA ASN A 139 7.79 12.06 -19.77
C ASN A 139 6.28 12.36 -19.69
N PRO A 140 5.83 13.60 -19.90
CA PRO A 140 4.45 14.01 -19.57
C PRO A 140 3.38 13.29 -20.39
N LYS A 141 3.75 12.72 -21.57
CA LYS A 141 2.84 11.97 -22.42
C LYS A 141 2.50 10.56 -21.89
N LYS A 142 3.32 10.01 -20.99
CA LYS A 142 3.09 8.70 -20.37
C LYS A 142 2.09 8.78 -19.22
N ALA A 143 1.97 9.96 -18.60
CA ALA A 143 1.10 10.17 -17.45
C ALA A 143 -0.35 10.45 -17.86
N VAL A 144 -1.31 9.79 -17.22
CA VAL A 144 -2.72 10.12 -17.40
C VAL A 144 -3.03 11.49 -16.79
N LYS A 145 -3.98 12.20 -17.42
CA LYS A 145 -4.35 13.55 -16.96
C LYS A 145 -4.84 13.54 -15.52
N GLY A 146 -4.18 14.31 -14.66
CA GLY A 146 -4.55 14.50 -13.26
C GLY A 146 -3.96 13.46 -12.29
N ILE A 147 -2.97 12.64 -12.73
CA ILE A 147 -2.19 11.81 -11.82
C ILE A 147 -1.15 12.65 -11.05
N HIS A 148 -0.53 13.61 -11.74
CA HIS A 148 0.44 14.54 -11.18
C HIS A 148 -0.25 15.73 -10.49
N PRO A 149 0.24 16.25 -9.33
CA PRO A 149 1.40 15.75 -8.60
C PRO A 149 1.09 14.50 -7.77
N ILE A 150 2.12 13.70 -7.54
CA ILE A 150 2.14 12.63 -6.56
C ILE A 150 2.75 13.17 -5.27
N THR A 151 2.24 12.77 -4.13
CA THR A 151 2.67 13.25 -2.81
C THR A 151 3.00 12.07 -1.89
N GLY A 152 3.69 12.31 -0.79
CA GLY A 152 3.95 11.29 0.21
C GLY A 152 2.66 10.68 0.79
N LYS A 153 1.56 11.43 0.81
CA LYS A 153 0.23 10.90 1.19
C LYS A 153 -0.24 9.78 0.26
N ASP A 154 0.04 9.86 -1.04
CA ASP A 154 -0.29 8.81 -2.00
C ASP A 154 0.44 7.50 -1.70
N ILE A 155 1.68 7.61 -1.23
CA ILE A 155 2.48 6.45 -0.85
C ILE A 155 1.86 5.74 0.34
N ILE A 156 1.50 6.47 1.41
CA ILE A 156 0.80 5.91 2.57
C ILE A 156 -0.57 5.35 2.19
N ALA A 157 -1.35 6.06 1.35
CA ALA A 157 -2.63 5.56 0.84
C ALA A 157 -2.47 4.22 0.10
N GLY A 158 -1.36 4.04 -0.63
CA GLY A 158 -1.03 2.80 -1.31
C GLY A 158 -0.84 1.62 -0.35
N PHE A 159 -0.24 1.84 0.82
CA PHE A 159 -0.09 0.82 1.87
C PHE A 159 -1.43 0.47 2.51
N ILE A 160 -2.20 1.47 2.96
CA ILE A 160 -3.51 1.28 3.58
C ILE A 160 -4.46 0.55 2.61
N HIS A 161 -4.45 0.91 1.33
CA HIS A 161 -5.27 0.28 0.30
C HIS A 161 -4.90 -1.19 0.08
N ARG A 162 -3.59 -1.50 0.03
CA ARG A 162 -3.09 -2.83 -0.35
C ARG A 162 -3.18 -3.87 0.78
N MET A 163 -2.93 -3.46 2.03
CA MET A 163 -2.82 -4.40 3.14
C MET A 163 -4.06 -5.28 3.35
N PRO A 164 -5.30 -4.76 3.39
CA PRO A 164 -6.47 -5.59 3.58
C PRO A 164 -6.77 -6.52 2.39
N LEU A 165 -6.27 -6.20 1.19
CA LEU A 165 -6.38 -7.09 0.03
C LEU A 165 -5.51 -8.35 0.18
N MET A 166 -4.40 -8.27 0.92
CA MET A 166 -3.51 -9.40 1.15
C MET A 166 -4.18 -10.54 1.93
N PHE A 167 -5.16 -10.24 2.78
CA PHE A 167 -5.94 -11.25 3.51
C PHE A 167 -7.41 -11.37 3.06
N GLY A 168 -7.76 -10.84 1.87
CA GLY A 168 -9.00 -11.16 1.17
C GLY A 168 -10.22 -10.31 1.53
N LEU A 169 -10.04 -9.08 2.02
CA LEU A 169 -11.15 -8.17 2.33
C LEU A 169 -12.03 -7.88 1.10
N ASP A 170 -11.43 -7.72 -0.08
CA ASP A 170 -12.16 -7.50 -1.33
C ASP A 170 -13.09 -8.67 -1.69
N LYS A 171 -12.68 -9.91 -1.40
CA LYS A 171 -13.53 -11.09 -1.62
C LYS A 171 -14.71 -11.12 -0.65
N THR A 172 -14.47 -10.76 0.61
CA THR A 172 -15.53 -10.67 1.62
C THR A 172 -16.54 -9.60 1.20
N LEU A 173 -16.07 -8.39 0.82
CA LEU A 173 -16.91 -7.32 0.29
C LEU A 173 -17.67 -7.75 -0.97
N GLY A 174 -17.00 -8.43 -1.90
CA GLY A 174 -17.61 -8.94 -3.14
C GLY A 174 -18.68 -10.00 -2.89
N LYS A 175 -18.51 -10.90 -1.91
CA LYS A 175 -19.52 -11.88 -1.50
C LYS A 175 -20.77 -11.18 -0.95
N LEU A 176 -20.58 -10.20 -0.04
CA LEU A 176 -21.66 -9.43 0.53
C LEU A 176 -22.44 -8.63 -0.52
N ALA A 177 -21.72 -7.96 -1.42
CA ALA A 177 -22.33 -7.17 -2.49
C ALA A 177 -23.05 -8.02 -3.55
N SER A 178 -22.70 -9.30 -3.71
CA SER A 178 -23.31 -10.20 -4.71
C SER A 178 -24.53 -10.98 -4.22
N ASN A 179 -25.07 -10.71 -3.02
CA ASN A 179 -26.19 -11.44 -2.39
C ASN A 179 -25.94 -12.95 -2.24
N LYS A 180 -24.71 -13.43 -2.34
CA LYS A 180 -24.39 -14.84 -2.10
C LYS A 180 -24.37 -15.11 -0.60
N LYS A 181 -25.00 -16.22 -0.18
CA LYS A 181 -24.90 -16.66 1.21
C LYS A 181 -23.43 -16.76 1.62
N ILE A 182 -23.11 -16.14 2.75
CA ILE A 182 -21.80 -16.28 3.37
C ILE A 182 -21.81 -17.66 4.02
N ASN A 183 -21.30 -18.69 3.32
CA ASN A 183 -21.06 -19.97 3.93
C ASN A 183 -19.80 -19.85 4.80
N ASN A 184 -19.92 -20.33 6.04
CA ASN A 184 -18.93 -20.25 7.12
C ASN A 184 -17.61 -21.01 6.86
N GLN A 185 -17.19 -21.21 5.63
CA GLN A 185 -15.87 -21.72 5.32
C GLN A 185 -14.95 -20.56 4.96
N ALA A 186 -14.11 -20.20 5.90
CA ALA A 186 -12.97 -19.33 5.70
C ALA A 186 -12.15 -19.82 4.50
N SER A 187 -12.42 -19.33 3.32
CA SER A 187 -11.51 -19.49 2.20
C SER A 187 -10.47 -18.38 2.29
N THR A 188 -9.54 -18.57 3.20
CA THR A 188 -8.29 -17.85 3.28
C THR A 188 -7.45 -18.15 2.05
N VAL A 189 -7.68 -17.53 0.95
CA VAL A 189 -6.67 -17.24 -0.07
C VAL A 189 -7.27 -16.28 -1.09
N SER A 190 -6.89 -15.04 -0.95
CA SER A 190 -6.35 -14.19 -1.97
C SER A 190 -7.27 -13.31 -2.81
N ALA A 191 -7.21 -12.03 -2.48
CA ALA A 191 -7.53 -10.91 -3.35
C ALA A 191 -6.59 -10.78 -4.58
N LEU A 192 -5.53 -11.55 -4.60
CA LEU A 192 -4.55 -11.61 -5.70
C LEU A 192 -5.02 -12.52 -6.85
N ASN A 193 -6.20 -13.11 -6.76
CA ASN A 193 -6.71 -14.12 -7.70
C ASN A 193 -7.34 -13.58 -8.99
N SER A 194 -7.05 -12.36 -9.40
CA SER A 194 -7.17 -12.01 -10.82
C SER A 194 -5.98 -12.53 -11.65
N PHE A 195 -4.95 -13.04 -10.99
CA PHE A 195 -3.78 -13.67 -11.59
C PHE A 195 -3.85 -15.18 -11.36
N ASP A 196 -3.45 -15.95 -12.34
CA ASP A 196 -3.51 -17.42 -12.42
C ASP A 196 -3.13 -18.09 -11.07
N GLN A 197 -4.12 -18.65 -10.36
CA GLN A 197 -4.04 -19.12 -8.97
C GLN A 197 -3.04 -20.26 -8.71
N LYS A 198 -2.43 -20.81 -9.75
CA LYS A 198 -1.63 -22.04 -9.65
C LYS A 198 -0.21 -21.85 -9.15
N VAL A 199 0.28 -20.61 -8.98
CA VAL A 199 1.71 -20.33 -8.77
C VAL A 199 2.02 -19.48 -7.52
N LEU A 200 1.03 -19.04 -6.76
CA LEU A 200 1.28 -18.19 -5.60
C LEU A 200 1.62 -19.03 -4.36
N GLY A 201 2.77 -18.79 -3.81
CA GLY A 201 3.28 -19.39 -2.59
C GLY A 201 4.60 -18.70 -2.20
N SER A 202 5.28 -19.22 -1.20
CA SER A 202 6.61 -18.72 -0.82
C SER A 202 7.32 -19.77 0.03
N ASN A 203 8.64 -19.84 -0.11
CA ASN A 203 9.48 -20.68 0.72
C ASN A 203 10.58 -19.83 1.35
N VAL A 204 10.79 -19.99 2.64
CA VAL A 204 11.90 -19.36 3.38
C VAL A 204 12.56 -20.40 4.25
N VAL A 205 13.88 -20.46 4.21
CA VAL A 205 14.67 -21.36 5.07
C VAL A 205 15.81 -20.57 5.69
N ALA A 206 15.88 -20.55 7.01
CA ALA A 206 17.05 -20.08 7.75
C ALA A 206 17.84 -21.29 8.28
N VAL A 207 19.14 -21.28 8.07
CA VAL A 207 20.05 -22.34 8.55
C VAL A 207 21.09 -21.71 9.48
N SER A 208 21.11 -22.16 10.73
CA SER A 208 22.10 -21.71 11.72
C SER A 208 23.51 -22.26 11.43
N PRO A 209 24.57 -21.63 11.92
CA PRO A 209 25.95 -22.08 11.71
C PRO A 209 26.19 -23.53 12.14
N SER A 210 25.55 -23.98 13.22
CA SER A 210 25.69 -25.36 13.74
C SER A 210 25.19 -26.46 12.79
N ARG A 211 24.38 -26.08 11.79
CA ARG A 211 23.83 -26.96 10.75
C ARG A 211 24.43 -26.71 9.36
N SER A 212 25.46 -25.88 9.27
CA SER A 212 26.14 -25.54 8.04
C SER A 212 27.55 -26.06 8.07
N GLU A 213 28.03 -26.70 6.99
CA GLU A 213 29.34 -27.30 6.90
C GLU A 213 30.49 -26.32 7.13
N ASP A 214 30.30 -25.08 6.69
CA ASP A 214 31.27 -23.99 6.75
C ASP A 214 31.04 -23.01 7.92
N ASN A 215 30.10 -23.32 8.81
CA ASN A 215 29.71 -22.50 9.97
C ASN A 215 29.16 -21.09 9.62
N TYR A 216 28.64 -20.91 8.40
CA TYR A 216 27.92 -19.66 8.05
C TYR A 216 26.41 -19.80 8.22
N THR A 217 25.78 -18.72 8.64
CA THR A 217 24.31 -18.58 8.61
C THR A 217 23.86 -18.46 7.15
N ARG A 218 22.76 -19.12 6.79
CA ARG A 218 22.17 -19.01 5.46
C ARG A 218 20.70 -18.66 5.56
N LEU A 219 20.27 -17.83 4.64
CA LEU A 219 18.85 -17.49 4.44
C LEU A 219 18.50 -17.69 2.97
N LEU A 220 17.61 -18.63 2.70
CA LEU A 220 16.99 -18.80 1.39
C LEU A 220 15.70 -18.01 1.36
N ILE A 221 15.56 -17.15 0.36
CA ILE A 221 14.36 -16.34 0.09
C ILE A 221 13.83 -16.76 -1.27
N ASN A 222 12.61 -17.29 -1.31
CA ASN A 222 11.94 -17.72 -2.55
C ASN A 222 10.45 -17.37 -2.48
N SER A 223 10.11 -16.13 -2.76
CA SER A 223 8.74 -15.64 -2.80
C SER A 223 8.18 -15.78 -4.21
N HIS A 224 7.08 -16.51 -4.35
CA HIS A 224 6.42 -16.73 -5.62
C HIS A 224 5.44 -15.59 -5.89
N GLN A 225 5.79 -14.70 -6.82
CA GLN A 225 4.97 -13.57 -7.24
C GLN A 225 4.85 -13.55 -8.76
N PRO A 226 3.81 -12.89 -9.30
CA PRO A 226 3.68 -12.76 -10.75
C PRO A 226 4.81 -11.90 -11.33
N TRP A 227 5.11 -12.12 -12.61
CA TRP A 227 6.15 -11.37 -13.34
C TRP A 227 5.77 -9.91 -13.62
N THR A 228 4.49 -9.58 -13.56
CA THR A 228 3.97 -8.24 -13.87
C THR A 228 2.84 -7.86 -12.90
N GLY A 229 2.56 -6.56 -12.81
CA GLY A 229 1.45 -6.03 -12.03
C GLY A 229 1.82 -5.63 -10.60
N PRO A 230 0.83 -5.33 -9.75
CA PRO A 230 1.02 -4.57 -8.50
C PRO A 230 1.78 -5.31 -7.40
N VAL A 231 2.01 -6.60 -7.56
CA VAL A 231 2.76 -7.44 -6.61
C VAL A 231 3.93 -8.18 -7.27
N ALA A 232 4.34 -7.77 -8.48
CA ALA A 232 5.58 -8.22 -9.10
C ALA A 232 6.77 -7.70 -8.29
N TRP A 233 7.82 -8.52 -8.18
CA TRP A 233 9.04 -8.07 -7.52
C TRP A 233 9.82 -7.09 -8.40
N TYR A 234 10.22 -6.00 -7.78
CA TYR A 234 11.23 -5.09 -8.28
C TYR A 234 12.44 -5.20 -7.37
N GLU A 235 13.61 -5.56 -7.92
CA GLU A 235 14.84 -5.69 -7.18
C GLU A 235 15.59 -4.35 -7.17
N ALA A 236 16.13 -3.97 -6.00
CA ALA A 236 16.92 -2.76 -5.86
C ALA A 236 17.96 -2.90 -4.73
N HIS A 237 19.06 -2.15 -4.86
CA HIS A 237 19.99 -1.88 -3.77
C HIS A 237 19.85 -0.42 -3.36
N LEU A 238 19.53 -0.18 -2.10
CA LEU A 238 19.33 1.12 -1.48
C LEU A 238 20.43 1.41 -0.48
N ASN A 239 21.17 2.50 -0.69
CA ASN A 239 22.25 2.91 0.18
C ASN A 239 22.18 4.40 0.48
N SER A 240 22.34 4.79 1.74
CA SER A 240 22.47 6.19 2.18
C SER A 240 23.59 6.35 3.20
N ASN A 241 24.14 7.56 3.31
CA ASN A 241 25.14 7.89 4.35
C ASN A 241 24.50 7.94 5.76
N GLU A 242 23.17 7.89 5.87
CA GLU A 242 22.46 7.79 7.14
C GLU A 242 22.30 6.35 7.64
N GLY A 243 22.94 5.38 6.95
CA GLY A 243 23.04 3.97 7.36
C GLY A 243 21.93 3.06 6.82
N TRP A 244 21.22 3.49 5.81
CA TRP A 244 20.39 2.59 5.02
C TRP A 244 21.28 1.86 4.01
N ASN A 245 21.37 0.55 4.10
CA ASN A 245 22.10 -0.28 3.14
C ASN A 245 21.38 -1.62 3.01
N MET A 246 20.50 -1.73 2.01
CA MET A 246 19.60 -2.87 1.88
C MET A 246 19.47 -3.31 0.43
N VAL A 247 19.56 -4.61 0.18
CA VAL A 247 19.34 -5.25 -1.11
C VAL A 247 18.14 -6.19 -1.01
N GLY A 248 17.28 -6.18 -2.02
CA GLY A 248 16.19 -7.15 -2.08
C GLY A 248 15.02 -6.70 -2.94
N GLY A 249 13.87 -7.32 -2.70
CA GLY A 249 12.64 -7.11 -3.46
C GLY A 249 11.66 -6.20 -2.75
N LEU A 250 10.99 -5.38 -3.56
CA LEU A 250 9.89 -4.51 -3.17
C LEU A 250 8.76 -4.59 -4.21
N PHE A 251 7.57 -4.14 -3.86
CA PHE A 251 6.47 -4.05 -4.81
C PHE A 251 6.37 -2.65 -5.43
N PRO A 252 5.86 -2.53 -6.67
CA PRO A 252 5.64 -1.23 -7.30
C PRO A 252 4.87 -0.27 -6.40
N GLY A 253 5.33 1.00 -6.37
CA GLY A 253 4.76 2.04 -5.52
C GLY A 253 5.21 2.02 -4.05
N SER A 254 6.23 1.20 -3.70
CA SER A 254 6.83 1.17 -2.37
C SER A 254 8.23 1.76 -2.37
N PRO A 255 8.60 2.59 -1.37
CA PRO A 255 9.97 3.10 -1.22
C PRO A 255 10.88 2.23 -0.36
N VAL A 256 10.46 1.05 0.11
CA VAL A 256 11.22 0.21 1.05
C VAL A 256 11.29 -1.24 0.60
N ILE A 257 12.37 -1.94 0.95
CA ILE A 257 12.55 -3.37 0.67
C ILE A 257 11.65 -4.18 1.61
N PHE A 258 10.91 -5.13 1.04
CA PHE A 258 10.01 -6.02 1.81
C PHE A 258 10.69 -7.33 2.21
N VAL A 259 11.55 -7.85 1.36
CA VAL A 259 12.31 -9.08 1.59
C VAL A 259 13.73 -8.89 1.07
N GLY A 260 14.73 -9.31 1.83
CA GLY A 260 16.12 -9.11 1.40
C GLY A 260 17.11 -9.15 2.56
N HIS A 261 18.24 -8.48 2.38
CA HIS A 261 19.32 -8.47 3.37
C HIS A 261 20.13 -7.18 3.31
N ASN A 262 20.80 -6.89 4.41
CA ASN A 262 21.90 -5.95 4.50
C ASN A 262 23.21 -6.68 4.90
N GLU A 263 24.25 -5.96 5.29
CA GLU A 263 25.52 -6.54 5.71
C GLU A 263 25.44 -7.38 7.00
N HIS A 264 24.40 -7.24 7.78
CA HIS A 264 24.28 -7.79 9.12
C HIS A 264 23.21 -8.86 9.23
N ILE A 265 22.04 -8.62 8.63
CA ILE A 265 20.81 -9.40 8.77
C ILE A 265 20.12 -9.61 7.43
N GLY A 266 19.28 -10.61 7.37
CA GLY A 266 18.33 -10.79 6.28
C GLY A 266 17.01 -11.32 6.80
N TRP A 267 15.93 -11.06 6.08
CA TRP A 267 14.61 -11.61 6.38
C TRP A 267 13.78 -11.83 5.12
N SER A 268 12.76 -12.64 5.28
CA SER A 268 11.73 -12.80 4.27
C SER A 268 10.38 -13.08 4.92
N HIS A 269 9.35 -12.86 4.10
CA HIS A 269 7.97 -13.15 4.45
C HIS A 269 7.42 -14.32 3.65
N THR A 270 6.57 -15.12 4.28
CA THR A 270 5.65 -16.02 3.56
C THR A 270 4.22 -15.69 3.98
N VAL A 271 3.26 -15.96 3.09
CA VAL A 271 1.85 -15.75 3.43
C VAL A 271 1.45 -16.73 4.52
N ASN A 272 0.86 -16.22 5.60
CA ASN A 272 0.12 -16.97 6.59
C ASN A 272 -1.38 -16.76 6.39
N SER A 273 -2.19 -17.44 7.17
CA SER A 273 -3.66 -17.40 7.01
C SER A 273 -4.34 -17.12 8.36
N PRO A 274 -4.03 -16.01 9.04
CA PRO A 274 -4.75 -15.61 10.22
C PRO A 274 -6.18 -15.20 9.86
N ASP A 275 -7.11 -15.44 10.77
CA ASP A 275 -8.48 -14.95 10.66
C ASP A 275 -8.52 -13.48 11.13
N LEU A 276 -8.61 -12.56 10.18
CA LEU A 276 -8.48 -11.11 10.37
C LEU A 276 -9.73 -10.31 9.99
N ILE A 277 -10.81 -10.96 9.60
CA ILE A 277 -12.03 -10.29 9.12
C ILE A 277 -13.24 -10.89 9.79
N ASP A 278 -14.03 -10.05 10.46
CA ASP A 278 -15.32 -10.40 11.03
C ASP A 278 -16.47 -9.70 10.32
N VAL A 279 -17.55 -10.42 10.09
CA VAL A 279 -18.78 -9.90 9.48
C VAL A 279 -19.90 -9.96 10.51
N TYR A 280 -20.52 -8.82 10.77
CA TYR A 280 -21.57 -8.65 11.76
C TYR A 280 -22.91 -8.40 11.09
N GLU A 281 -23.93 -9.17 11.44
CA GLU A 281 -25.31 -8.89 11.06
C GLU A 281 -25.92 -7.87 12.04
N LEU A 282 -26.27 -6.68 11.52
CA LEU A 282 -26.84 -5.62 12.34
C LEU A 282 -28.36 -5.82 12.52
N GLU A 283 -28.84 -5.66 13.74
CA GLU A 283 -30.26 -5.64 14.05
C GLU A 283 -30.82 -4.23 13.78
N ILE A 284 -31.45 -4.03 12.62
CA ILE A 284 -31.97 -2.74 12.19
C ILE A 284 -33.29 -2.43 12.88
N ASN A 285 -33.47 -1.15 13.30
CA ASN A 285 -34.73 -0.66 13.84
C ASN A 285 -35.81 -0.64 12.74
N PRO A 286 -36.89 -1.44 12.86
CA PRO A 286 -37.94 -1.50 11.83
C PRO A 286 -38.72 -0.21 11.65
N GLU A 287 -38.73 0.68 12.65
CA GLU A 287 -39.38 1.97 12.60
C GLU A 287 -38.52 3.06 11.91
N ASN A 288 -37.18 2.87 11.94
CA ASN A 288 -36.22 3.79 11.32
C ASN A 288 -34.98 3.01 10.85
N THR A 289 -34.88 2.73 9.56
CA THR A 289 -33.79 1.94 8.98
C THR A 289 -32.41 2.63 9.01
N ASN A 290 -32.32 3.87 9.47
CA ASN A 290 -31.06 4.55 9.74
C ASN A 290 -30.54 4.28 11.17
N GLN A 291 -31.25 3.44 11.93
CA GLN A 291 -30.89 3.04 13.29
C GLN A 291 -30.74 1.53 13.39
N TYR A 292 -29.87 1.09 14.27
CA TYR A 292 -29.69 -0.32 14.63
C TYR A 292 -29.59 -0.46 16.16
N PHE A 293 -29.67 -1.69 16.67
CA PHE A 293 -29.61 -1.94 18.10
C PHE A 293 -28.24 -2.48 18.51
N ILE A 294 -27.72 -2.01 19.65
CA ILE A 294 -26.62 -2.60 20.42
C ILE A 294 -27.06 -2.65 21.88
N ASP A 295 -27.00 -3.82 22.49
CA ASP A 295 -27.38 -4.06 23.91
C ASP A 295 -28.77 -3.47 24.21
N GLY A 296 -29.71 -3.60 23.28
CA GLY A 296 -31.08 -3.08 23.38
C GLY A 296 -31.22 -1.56 23.24
N LYS A 297 -30.13 -0.83 22.95
CA LYS A 297 -30.12 0.63 22.71
C LYS A 297 -30.08 0.93 21.23
N LYS A 298 -30.79 2.00 20.83
CA LYS A 298 -30.75 2.51 19.47
C LYS A 298 -29.45 3.28 19.22
N GLU A 299 -28.77 2.96 18.12
CA GLU A 299 -27.58 3.64 17.60
C GLU A 299 -27.82 4.09 16.18
N GLU A 300 -27.28 5.24 15.79
CA GLU A 300 -27.42 5.78 14.43
C GLU A 300 -26.39 5.16 13.48
N LEU A 301 -26.83 4.83 12.27
CA LEU A 301 -25.91 4.57 11.15
C LEU A 301 -25.38 5.91 10.62
N GLU A 302 -24.09 5.98 10.39
CA GLU A 302 -23.50 7.09 9.67
C GLU A 302 -23.69 6.88 8.17
N ILE A 303 -24.52 7.71 7.54
CA ILE A 303 -24.87 7.59 6.13
C ILE A 303 -24.35 8.80 5.38
N SER A 304 -23.57 8.55 4.33
CA SER A 304 -23.03 9.57 3.44
C SER A 304 -23.10 9.10 1.98
N GLU A 305 -22.78 9.97 1.04
CA GLU A 305 -22.72 9.65 -0.38
C GLU A 305 -21.29 9.79 -0.91
N ALA A 306 -20.87 8.87 -1.76
CA ALA A 306 -19.62 8.93 -2.51
C ALA A 306 -19.87 9.04 -4.01
N ASP A 307 -19.14 9.93 -4.66
CA ASP A 307 -19.13 10.07 -6.10
C ASP A 307 -18.11 9.11 -6.72
N ILE A 308 -18.56 8.25 -7.63
CA ILE A 308 -17.75 7.33 -8.40
C ILE A 308 -17.78 7.73 -9.87
N GLU A 309 -16.71 8.33 -10.38
CA GLU A 309 -16.59 8.74 -11.77
C GLU A 309 -16.18 7.54 -12.64
N VAL A 310 -17.04 7.14 -13.57
CA VAL A 310 -16.87 5.95 -14.41
C VAL A 310 -16.75 6.35 -15.88
N LYS A 311 -15.71 5.88 -16.57
CA LYS A 311 -15.58 5.97 -18.03
C LYS A 311 -16.61 5.06 -18.68
N LEU A 312 -17.43 5.60 -19.58
CA LEU A 312 -18.44 4.85 -20.33
C LEU A 312 -17.86 4.41 -21.69
N TRP A 313 -17.63 5.36 -22.59
CA TRP A 313 -16.99 5.09 -23.90
C TRP A 313 -16.26 6.34 -24.41
N GLY A 314 -15.16 6.17 -25.10
CA GLY A 314 -14.34 7.28 -25.60
C GLY A 314 -13.99 8.27 -24.50
N PRO A 315 -14.29 9.57 -24.67
CA PRO A 315 -14.07 10.60 -23.66
C PRO A 315 -15.21 10.73 -22.63
N PHE A 316 -16.34 10.05 -22.85
CA PHE A 316 -17.53 10.20 -22.02
C PHE A 316 -17.38 9.48 -20.68
N LYS A 317 -17.71 10.19 -19.61
CA LYS A 317 -17.71 9.74 -18.21
C LYS A 317 -19.02 10.09 -17.57
N TRP A 318 -19.38 9.31 -16.54
CA TRP A 318 -20.55 9.57 -15.72
C TRP A 318 -20.21 9.38 -14.26
N THR A 319 -20.71 10.27 -13.40
CA THR A 319 -20.57 10.15 -11.95
C THR A 319 -21.78 9.46 -11.37
N PHE A 320 -21.55 8.33 -10.74
CA PHE A 320 -22.57 7.59 -10.00
C PHE A 320 -22.43 7.91 -8.52
N LYS A 321 -23.53 8.26 -7.89
CA LYS A 321 -23.61 8.38 -6.43
C LYS A 321 -23.82 7.01 -5.82
N ARG A 322 -23.11 6.72 -4.75
CA ARG A 322 -23.22 5.49 -3.97
C ARG A 322 -23.29 5.83 -2.50
N GLU A 323 -24.26 5.23 -1.83
CA GLU A 323 -24.39 5.32 -0.38
C GLU A 323 -23.19 4.65 0.30
N ILE A 324 -22.65 5.29 1.31
CA ILE A 324 -21.62 4.79 2.21
C ILE A 324 -22.25 4.75 3.59
N ILE A 325 -22.33 3.56 4.16
CA ILE A 325 -22.93 3.31 5.47
C ILE A 325 -21.86 2.84 6.43
N ARG A 326 -21.85 3.36 7.66
CA ARG A 326 -20.97 2.94 8.74
C ARG A 326 -21.72 2.72 10.02
N SER A 327 -21.17 1.84 10.84
CA SER A 327 -21.63 1.56 12.20
C SER A 327 -20.44 1.52 13.16
N LYS A 328 -20.68 1.35 14.45
CA LYS A 328 -19.61 1.11 15.43
C LYS A 328 -18.80 -0.16 15.15
N PHE A 329 -19.37 -1.12 14.42
CA PHE A 329 -18.69 -2.34 14.02
C PHE A 329 -17.78 -2.15 12.79
N GLY A 330 -17.93 -1.05 12.05
CA GLY A 330 -17.17 -0.73 10.85
C GLY A 330 -18.05 -0.36 9.65
N PRO A 331 -17.48 -0.35 8.43
CA PRO A 331 -18.23 -0.11 7.19
C PRO A 331 -19.31 -1.17 6.97
N VAL A 332 -20.45 -0.77 6.41
CA VAL A 332 -21.65 -1.60 6.27
C VAL A 332 -21.99 -1.81 4.79
N ILE A 333 -22.24 -3.06 4.42
CA ILE A 333 -22.84 -3.43 3.14
C ILE A 333 -24.31 -3.80 3.38
N LYS A 334 -25.19 -3.07 2.72
CA LYS A 334 -26.62 -3.38 2.65
C LYS A 334 -26.91 -4.24 1.43
N ASN A 335 -27.60 -5.37 1.62
CA ASN A 335 -28.03 -6.26 0.55
C ASN A 335 -29.44 -6.82 0.83
N ASP A 336 -29.94 -7.73 -0.02
CA ASP A 336 -31.27 -8.32 0.11
C ASP A 336 -31.46 -9.17 1.39
N GLN A 337 -30.38 -9.53 2.07
CA GLN A 337 -30.41 -10.35 3.30
C GLN A 337 -30.37 -9.49 4.58
N GLY A 338 -29.93 -8.22 4.48
CA GLY A 338 -29.83 -7.34 5.64
C GLY A 338 -28.69 -6.34 5.54
N TYR A 339 -28.20 -5.89 6.69
CA TYR A 339 -27.11 -4.94 6.86
C TYR A 339 -25.94 -5.65 7.54
N PHE A 340 -24.82 -5.72 6.86
CA PHE A 340 -23.64 -6.44 7.32
C PHE A 340 -22.47 -5.47 7.52
N ALA A 341 -22.08 -5.28 8.77
CA ALA A 341 -20.87 -4.53 9.09
C ALA A 341 -19.62 -5.43 8.95
N ILE A 342 -18.50 -4.81 8.61
CA ILE A 342 -17.24 -5.52 8.43
C ILE A 342 -16.19 -4.87 9.31
N ARG A 343 -15.53 -5.69 10.15
CA ARG A 343 -14.37 -5.28 10.93
C ARG A 343 -13.17 -6.12 10.52
N TYR A 344 -12.03 -5.49 10.31
CA TYR A 344 -10.82 -6.18 9.89
C TYR A 344 -9.60 -5.66 10.63
N ALA A 345 -8.60 -6.50 10.82
CA ALA A 345 -7.40 -6.15 11.55
C ALA A 345 -6.59 -5.05 10.82
N GLY A 346 -6.17 -4.03 11.56
CA GLY A 346 -5.42 -2.89 11.04
C GLY A 346 -6.26 -1.93 10.20
N PHE A 347 -7.58 -1.81 10.46
CA PHE A 347 -8.50 -0.96 9.70
C PHE A 347 -8.17 0.54 9.75
N ASP A 348 -7.44 0.99 10.75
CA ASP A 348 -6.97 2.37 10.95
C ASP A 348 -5.43 2.50 10.98
N GLU A 349 -4.73 1.41 10.67
CA GLU A 349 -3.26 1.39 10.69
C GLU A 349 -2.68 2.00 9.41
N PHE A 350 -1.69 2.88 9.56
CA PHE A 350 -1.04 3.63 8.47
C PHE A 350 0.49 3.61 8.53
N ARG A 351 1.09 2.90 9.51
CA ARG A 351 2.53 2.87 9.78
C ARG A 351 3.26 1.68 9.16
N GLN A 352 2.63 0.95 8.22
CA GLN A 352 3.24 -0.23 7.60
C GLN A 352 4.61 0.09 6.95
N LEU A 353 4.70 1.24 6.26
CA LEU A 353 5.94 1.72 5.67
C LEU A 353 7.00 1.97 6.75
N GLU A 354 6.63 2.60 7.86
CA GLU A 354 7.53 2.82 8.99
C GLU A 354 8.10 1.50 9.50
N GLN A 355 7.26 0.49 9.74
CA GLN A 355 7.72 -0.81 10.22
C GLN A 355 8.75 -1.43 9.28
N TRP A 356 8.46 -1.53 7.97
CA TRP A 356 9.42 -2.04 7.00
C TRP A 356 10.70 -1.20 6.92
N PHE A 357 10.60 0.12 7.01
CA PHE A 357 11.77 0.97 7.01
C PHE A 357 12.68 0.74 8.23
N ARG A 358 12.08 0.62 9.42
CA ARG A 358 12.86 0.26 10.63
C ARG A 358 13.50 -1.12 10.50
N MET A 359 12.80 -2.10 9.92
CA MET A 359 13.37 -3.41 9.60
C MET A 359 14.56 -3.29 8.63
N ASN A 360 14.44 -2.47 7.56
CA ASN A 360 15.52 -2.22 6.59
C ASN A 360 16.80 -1.69 7.24
N LYS A 361 16.67 -0.86 8.28
CA LYS A 361 17.82 -0.24 8.96
C LYS A 361 18.35 -1.05 10.15
N SER A 362 17.71 -2.16 10.51
CA SER A 362 18.12 -3.02 11.61
C SER A 362 19.44 -3.72 11.32
N LYS A 363 20.29 -3.86 12.34
CA LYS A 363 21.62 -4.51 12.29
C LYS A 363 21.73 -5.70 13.23
N THR A 364 20.75 -5.85 14.12
CA THR A 364 20.70 -6.91 15.14
C THR A 364 19.29 -7.47 15.24
N LEU A 365 19.15 -8.66 15.88
CA LEU A 365 17.86 -9.24 16.15
C LEU A 365 17.00 -8.33 17.04
N ASP A 366 17.60 -7.73 18.08
CA ASP A 366 16.87 -6.82 19.00
C ASP A 366 16.30 -5.59 18.30
N GLU A 367 17.07 -5.00 17.36
CA GLU A 367 16.59 -3.87 16.54
C GLU A 367 15.49 -4.32 15.60
N PHE A 368 15.64 -5.51 14.98
CA PHE A 368 14.62 -6.08 14.11
C PHE A 368 13.31 -6.37 14.87
N GLU A 369 13.39 -6.99 16.04
CA GLU A 369 12.22 -7.22 16.89
C GLU A 369 11.58 -5.90 17.38
N SER A 370 12.40 -4.87 17.64
CA SER A 370 11.89 -3.54 17.98
C SER A 370 11.08 -2.94 16.82
N ALA A 371 11.51 -3.14 15.59
CA ALA A 371 10.74 -2.77 14.40
C ALA A 371 9.46 -3.60 14.26
N MET A 372 9.51 -4.90 14.54
CA MET A 372 8.34 -5.78 14.51
C MET A 372 7.30 -5.42 15.59
N LYS A 373 7.71 -4.89 16.73
CA LYS A 373 6.83 -4.41 17.82
C LYS A 373 5.98 -3.20 17.45
N ILE A 374 6.24 -2.53 16.32
CA ILE A 374 5.33 -1.51 15.76
C ILE A 374 3.97 -2.13 15.42
N MET A 375 3.94 -3.42 15.06
CA MET A 375 2.72 -4.18 14.81
C MET A 375 1.80 -3.55 13.74
N ALA A 376 2.38 -2.87 12.75
CA ALA A 376 1.61 -2.25 11.66
C ALA A 376 1.37 -3.19 10.46
N ILE A 377 2.18 -4.24 10.33
CA ILE A 377 2.01 -5.25 9.28
C ILE A 377 1.07 -6.33 9.80
N PRO A 378 -0.16 -6.47 9.24
CA PRO A 378 -1.22 -7.26 9.87
C PRO A 378 -1.05 -8.77 9.74
N MET A 379 -0.17 -9.24 8.85
CA MET A 379 0.03 -10.66 8.58
C MET A 379 1.45 -10.94 8.10
N PHE A 380 1.74 -12.16 7.77
CA PHE A 380 2.96 -12.79 7.25
C PHE A 380 3.75 -13.54 8.31
N ASN A 381 4.08 -14.80 8.01
CA ASN A 381 5.22 -15.43 8.64
C ASN A 381 6.47 -14.61 8.34
N THR A 382 7.30 -14.38 9.33
CA THR A 382 8.57 -13.69 9.15
C THR A 382 9.70 -14.60 9.61
N VAL A 383 10.67 -14.83 8.73
CA VAL A 383 11.88 -15.58 9.01
C VAL A 383 13.06 -14.64 8.90
N TYR A 384 13.92 -14.67 9.90
CA TYR A 384 15.11 -13.85 10.06
C TYR A 384 16.35 -14.71 10.20
N ALA A 385 17.49 -14.21 9.73
CA ALA A 385 18.81 -14.74 10.00
C ALA A 385 19.84 -13.63 10.03
N ASP A 386 20.90 -13.77 10.85
CA ASP A 386 21.97 -12.80 10.91
C ASP A 386 23.37 -13.44 10.85
N LYS A 387 24.39 -12.61 10.60
CA LYS A 387 25.78 -13.08 10.54
C LYS A 387 26.37 -13.50 11.89
N LYS A 388 25.69 -13.23 13.02
CA LYS A 388 26.06 -13.70 14.36
C LYS A 388 25.60 -15.12 14.65
N GLY A 389 24.80 -15.70 13.75
CA GLY A 389 24.29 -17.05 13.86
C GLY A 389 22.86 -17.16 14.38
N ASN A 390 22.21 -16.03 14.72
CA ASN A 390 20.83 -16.08 15.16
C ASN A 390 19.91 -16.41 13.99
N THR A 391 18.95 -17.30 14.23
CA THR A 391 17.79 -17.54 13.37
C THR A 391 16.53 -17.33 14.18
N PHE A 392 15.50 -16.74 13.56
CA PHE A 392 14.26 -16.39 14.23
C PHE A 392 13.08 -16.59 13.28
N TYR A 393 11.98 -17.07 13.82
CA TYR A 393 10.69 -17.16 13.15
C TYR A 393 9.59 -16.59 14.02
N ILE A 394 8.67 -15.87 13.41
CA ILE A 394 7.44 -15.41 14.06
C ILE A 394 6.24 -15.59 13.13
N TYR A 395 5.16 -16.12 13.67
CA TYR A 395 3.84 -16.06 13.04
C TYR A 395 3.25 -14.67 13.33
N ASN A 396 3.64 -13.67 12.53
CA ASN A 396 3.20 -12.31 12.72
C ASN A 396 1.76 -12.14 12.25
N ALA A 397 0.88 -11.68 13.13
CA ALA A 397 -0.50 -11.33 12.82
C ALA A 397 -1.08 -10.37 13.85
N LEU A 398 -1.96 -9.48 13.41
CA LEU A 398 -2.81 -8.65 14.27
C LEU A 398 -4.04 -9.47 14.69
N PHE A 399 -3.84 -10.45 15.58
CA PHE A 399 -4.96 -11.27 16.07
C PHE A 399 -5.91 -10.43 16.93
N PRO A 400 -7.19 -10.26 16.50
CA PRO A 400 -8.18 -9.60 17.32
C PRO A 400 -8.41 -10.35 18.64
N LYS A 401 -8.52 -9.62 19.75
CA LYS A 401 -8.93 -10.19 21.05
C LYS A 401 -10.43 -10.39 21.04
N ARG A 402 -10.84 -11.55 20.52
CA ARG A 402 -12.24 -11.96 20.43
C ARG A 402 -12.70 -12.60 21.71
N ARG A 403 -13.94 -12.34 22.11
CA ARG A 403 -14.55 -12.96 23.29
C ARG A 403 -14.90 -14.42 23.00
N ASP A 404 -14.70 -15.29 23.97
CA ASP A 404 -15.11 -16.70 23.89
C ASP A 404 -16.64 -16.84 23.82
N GLY A 405 -17.10 -17.96 23.26
CA GLY A 405 -18.53 -18.31 23.20
C GLY A 405 -19.23 -17.93 21.89
N TYR A 406 -18.52 -17.34 20.92
CA TYR A 406 -19.02 -17.01 19.59
C TYR A 406 -18.30 -17.80 18.50
N GLU A 407 -19.02 -18.15 17.42
CA GLU A 407 -18.45 -18.80 16.23
C GLU A 407 -17.88 -17.74 15.28
N TRP A 408 -16.62 -17.38 15.47
CA TRP A 408 -15.96 -16.28 14.76
C TRP A 408 -15.69 -16.56 13.28
N SER A 409 -15.80 -17.81 12.82
CA SER A 409 -15.64 -18.14 11.40
C SER A 409 -16.87 -17.80 10.55
N GLY A 410 -17.98 -17.39 11.20
CA GLY A 410 -19.26 -17.10 10.57
C GLY A 410 -19.66 -15.64 10.56
N VAL A 411 -20.98 -15.43 10.43
CA VAL A 411 -21.59 -14.13 10.65
C VAL A 411 -21.87 -13.96 12.14
N ILE A 412 -21.40 -12.87 12.71
CA ILE A 412 -21.41 -12.58 14.14
C ILE A 412 -22.61 -11.68 14.46
N PRO A 413 -23.27 -11.83 15.63
CA PRO A 413 -24.30 -10.90 16.07
C PRO A 413 -23.74 -9.48 16.18
N GLY A 414 -24.34 -8.51 15.45
CA GLY A 414 -24.01 -7.08 15.49
C GLY A 414 -24.96 -6.28 16.38
N ASN A 415 -25.63 -6.92 17.34
CA ASN A 415 -26.56 -6.30 18.28
C ASN A 415 -26.09 -6.32 19.74
N THR A 416 -24.85 -6.71 19.97
CA THR A 416 -24.23 -6.72 21.30
C THR A 416 -22.81 -6.17 21.27
N SER A 417 -22.42 -5.43 22.29
CA SER A 417 -21.06 -4.93 22.48
C SER A 417 -20.05 -6.05 22.79
N GLU A 418 -20.51 -7.23 23.21
CA GLU A 418 -19.66 -8.37 23.53
C GLU A 418 -18.87 -8.91 22.34
N THR A 419 -19.38 -8.72 21.12
CA THR A 419 -18.73 -9.13 19.87
C THR A 419 -17.85 -8.05 19.25
N LEU A 420 -17.92 -6.82 19.76
CA LEU A 420 -17.12 -5.71 19.26
C LEU A 420 -15.71 -5.72 19.87
N TRP A 421 -14.76 -6.32 19.20
CA TRP A 421 -13.35 -6.24 19.62
C TRP A 421 -12.72 -4.89 19.21
N ASP A 422 -11.79 -4.39 20.04
CA ASP A 422 -11.10 -3.11 19.88
C ASP A 422 -9.57 -3.20 20.08
N SER A 423 -9.06 -4.40 20.28
CA SER A 423 -7.65 -4.63 20.60
C SER A 423 -7.12 -5.93 20.00
N TYR A 424 -5.79 -6.04 19.95
CA TYR A 424 -5.06 -7.18 19.38
C TYR A 424 -4.21 -7.86 20.45
N LEU A 425 -3.80 -9.12 20.18
CA LEU A 425 -2.72 -9.74 20.95
C LEU A 425 -1.44 -8.91 20.81
N GLY A 426 -0.69 -8.81 21.89
CA GLY A 426 0.59 -8.13 21.89
C GLY A 426 1.66 -8.90 21.10
N TYR A 427 2.72 -8.21 20.68
CA TYR A 427 3.86 -8.84 20.01
C TYR A 427 4.41 -10.04 20.79
N ASP A 428 4.49 -9.91 22.10
CA ASP A 428 5.06 -10.94 22.98
C ASP A 428 4.16 -12.18 23.13
N ASP A 429 2.89 -12.10 22.76
CA ASP A 429 1.94 -13.23 22.75
C ASP A 429 1.96 -14.02 21.43
N LEU A 430 2.63 -13.50 20.39
CA LEU A 430 2.67 -14.16 19.09
C LEU A 430 3.55 -15.41 19.09
N PRO A 431 3.15 -16.49 18.39
CA PRO A 431 3.96 -17.70 18.26
C PRO A 431 5.30 -17.39 17.55
N ARG A 432 6.42 -17.77 18.21
CA ARG A 432 7.76 -17.52 17.70
C ARG A 432 8.74 -18.62 18.10
N ILE A 433 9.82 -18.74 17.33
CA ILE A 433 10.89 -19.72 17.54
C ILE A 433 12.23 -19.01 17.35
N TYR A 434 13.12 -19.24 18.29
CA TYR A 434 14.54 -18.86 18.21
C TYR A 434 15.39 -20.13 18.04
N ASN A 435 16.59 -19.99 17.44
CA ASN A 435 17.56 -21.08 17.31
C ASN A 435 18.09 -21.63 18.64
#